data_12f7d7e360447e7d8267ec4895df77bd
#
_entry.id   12f7d7e360447e7d8267ec4895df77bd
#
_cell.length_a   1.000
_cell.length_b   1.000
_cell.length_c   1.000
_cell.angle_alpha   90.00
_cell.angle_beta   90.00
_cell.angle_gamma   90.00
#
_symmetry.space_group_name_H-M   'P 1'
#
loop_
_entity.id
_entity.type
_entity.pdbx_description
1 polymer ?
#
loop_
_entity_poly.entity_id
_entity_poly.type
_entity_poly.pdbx_seq_one_letter_code
_entity_poly.pdbx_strand_id
1 'polypeptide(L)'
;RQRQMCIRDRGSMDASNMLKPMLARGELRCVGATTLDEYRQYIEKDPALERRFQSVYVAEPDVETTVSILRGLKERFETFHGVHIQDRALVEAAKLSDRYISGRQLPDKAIDLVDEACARIKTQLDSMPTDLDTMLRKVRRLEIEAKALVKENHDEKRLEEVRRELAQLRSDSAAMKAKWEAEKESAQKAVVLREKIEAAKLRMERAERDYNLTEAAEIKYGELPKLEEALKKAMEAEREGNSLISESVNGEEIAAIVAEWTGIPVKKMTEDEGQRLLHMEELL
;
A
#
# COMPACT_ATOMS: atom_id res chain seq x y z
N ARG A 1 -3.91 10.74 -28.18
CA ARG A 1 -4.67 11.24 -27.00
C ARG A 1 -5.93 10.40 -26.86
N GLN A 2 -5.95 9.48 -25.90
CA GLN A 2 -7.15 8.76 -25.49
C GLN A 2 -8.06 9.73 -24.73
N ARG A 3 -9.31 9.87 -25.17
CA ARG A 3 -10.35 10.54 -24.39
C ARG A 3 -11.26 9.46 -23.83
N GLN A 4 -11.26 9.30 -22.50
CA GLN A 4 -12.29 8.55 -21.80
C GLN A 4 -13.58 9.37 -21.83
N MET A 5 -14.62 8.79 -22.37
CA MET A 5 -15.95 9.38 -22.43
C MET A 5 -16.88 8.53 -21.58
N CYS A 6 -17.22 9.02 -20.38
CA CYS A 6 -18.21 8.40 -19.51
C CYS A 6 -19.61 8.76 -20.01
N ILE A 7 -20.34 7.77 -20.50
CA ILE A 7 -21.78 7.92 -20.87
C ILE A 7 -22.58 7.61 -19.60
N ARG A 8 -22.72 8.60 -18.74
CA ARG A 8 -23.47 8.47 -17.49
C ARG A 8 -24.30 9.72 -17.23
N ASP A 9 -25.38 9.94 -18.03
CA ASP A 9 -26.48 10.79 -17.56
C ASP A 9 -27.71 10.66 -18.43
N ARG A 10 -28.87 10.45 -17.81
CA ARG A 10 -30.20 10.50 -18.39
C ARG A 10 -30.59 11.95 -18.70
N GLY A 11 -30.03 12.55 -19.73
CA GLY A 11 -30.35 13.93 -20.07
C GLY A 11 -29.42 14.66 -20.98
N SER A 12 -28.21 14.14 -21.24
CA SER A 12 -27.35 14.68 -22.28
C SER A 12 -27.72 14.09 -23.62
N MET A 13 -27.74 14.92 -24.66
CA MET A 13 -27.89 14.53 -26.07
C MET A 13 -27.11 13.23 -26.30
N ASP A 14 -27.81 12.20 -26.76
CA ASP A 14 -27.30 10.84 -26.89
C ASP A 14 -26.03 10.82 -27.76
N ALA A 15 -24.87 10.88 -27.11
CA ALA A 15 -23.58 10.89 -27.77
C ALA A 15 -23.42 9.67 -28.71
N SER A 16 -24.12 8.57 -28.41
CA SER A 16 -24.14 7.39 -29.25
C SER A 16 -24.72 7.69 -30.64
N ASN A 17 -25.76 8.49 -30.73
CA ASN A 17 -26.35 8.87 -32.02
C ASN A 17 -25.45 9.78 -32.86
N MET A 18 -24.59 10.59 -32.22
CA MET A 18 -23.59 11.38 -32.93
C MET A 18 -22.42 10.54 -33.43
N LEU A 19 -22.05 9.48 -32.71
CA LEU A 19 -20.93 8.60 -33.06
C LEU A 19 -21.31 7.55 -34.13
N LYS A 20 -22.56 7.11 -34.20
CA LYS A 20 -23.03 6.09 -35.17
C LYS A 20 -22.65 6.38 -36.61
N PRO A 21 -22.84 7.61 -37.17
CA PRO A 21 -22.47 7.92 -38.54
C PRO A 21 -20.95 7.86 -38.77
N MET A 22 -20.15 8.30 -37.80
CA MET A 22 -18.69 8.32 -37.92
C MET A 22 -18.10 6.89 -37.84
N LEU A 23 -18.67 6.06 -36.96
CA LEU A 23 -18.35 4.64 -36.87
C LEU A 23 -18.76 3.90 -38.18
N ALA A 24 -19.91 4.29 -38.76
CA ALA A 24 -20.39 3.69 -40.00
C ALA A 24 -19.46 3.92 -41.20
N ARG A 25 -18.84 5.10 -41.24
CA ARG A 25 -17.92 5.49 -42.30
C ARG A 25 -16.48 5.08 -42.05
N GLY A 26 -16.20 4.44 -40.89
CA GLY A 26 -14.82 4.05 -40.52
C GLY A 26 -13.91 5.24 -40.16
N GLU A 27 -14.47 6.44 -40.02
CA GLU A 27 -13.74 7.66 -39.65
C GLU A 27 -13.27 7.65 -38.19
N LEU A 28 -13.94 6.86 -37.36
CA LEU A 28 -13.65 6.74 -35.94
C LEU A 28 -13.28 5.30 -35.56
N ARG A 29 -12.11 5.13 -34.95
CA ARG A 29 -11.73 3.90 -34.29
C ARG A 29 -11.94 4.08 -32.78
N CYS A 30 -12.75 3.23 -32.17
CA CYS A 30 -13.14 3.33 -30.78
C CYS A 30 -12.94 1.99 -30.07
N VAL A 31 -12.36 2.02 -28.87
CA VAL A 31 -12.34 0.91 -27.93
C VAL A 31 -13.10 1.39 -26.71
N GLY A 32 -14.16 0.67 -26.33
CA GLY A 32 -14.96 0.95 -25.15
C GLY A 32 -14.85 -0.19 -24.12
N ALA A 33 -14.95 0.16 -22.84
CA ALA A 33 -15.08 -0.80 -21.76
C ALA A 33 -16.39 -0.53 -21.03
N THR A 34 -17.11 -1.59 -20.70
CA THR A 34 -18.40 -1.55 -20.03
C THR A 34 -18.62 -2.82 -19.22
N THR A 35 -19.61 -2.84 -18.34
CA THR A 35 -20.03 -4.08 -17.65
C THR A 35 -20.93 -4.93 -18.55
N LEU A 36 -21.06 -6.23 -18.23
CA LEU A 36 -21.93 -7.14 -18.98
C LEU A 36 -23.39 -6.68 -18.99
N ASP A 37 -23.88 -6.13 -17.88
CA ASP A 37 -25.26 -5.66 -17.77
C ASP A 37 -25.50 -4.40 -18.59
N GLU A 38 -24.56 -3.46 -18.58
CA GLU A 38 -24.61 -2.26 -19.42
C GLU A 38 -24.49 -2.63 -20.91
N TYR A 39 -23.60 -3.58 -21.25
CA TYR A 39 -23.49 -4.08 -22.62
C TYR A 39 -24.81 -4.64 -23.13
N ARG A 40 -25.44 -5.53 -22.35
CA ARG A 40 -26.77 -6.09 -22.70
C ARG A 40 -27.86 -5.04 -22.79
N GLN A 41 -27.81 -4.04 -21.91
CA GLN A 41 -28.84 -3.00 -21.85
C GLN A 41 -28.73 -1.98 -22.98
N TYR A 42 -27.50 -1.58 -23.38
CA TYR A 42 -27.28 -0.43 -24.24
C TYR A 42 -26.66 -0.77 -25.59
N ILE A 43 -25.83 -1.81 -25.70
CA ILE A 43 -25.12 -2.15 -26.93
C ILE A 43 -25.84 -3.26 -27.68
N GLU A 44 -26.18 -4.35 -27.02
CA GLU A 44 -26.82 -5.52 -27.65
C GLU A 44 -28.24 -5.19 -28.16
N LYS A 45 -28.96 -4.27 -27.52
CA LYS A 45 -30.28 -3.80 -27.97
C LYS A 45 -30.24 -2.83 -29.15
N ASP A 46 -29.07 -2.32 -29.50
CA ASP A 46 -28.90 -1.39 -30.62
C ASP A 46 -28.17 -2.08 -31.78
N PRO A 47 -28.93 -2.57 -32.81
CA PRO A 47 -28.32 -3.31 -33.93
C PRO A 47 -27.28 -2.52 -34.71
N ALA A 48 -27.32 -1.17 -34.59
CA ALA A 48 -26.35 -0.33 -35.25
C ALA A 48 -25.00 -0.28 -34.53
N LEU A 49 -24.96 -0.44 -33.20
CA LEU A 49 -23.74 -0.53 -32.41
C LEU A 49 -23.23 -1.98 -32.38
N GLU A 50 -24.10 -2.95 -32.17
CA GLU A 50 -23.74 -4.37 -32.09
C GLU A 50 -22.94 -4.84 -33.33
N ARG A 51 -23.35 -4.44 -34.54
CA ARG A 51 -22.65 -4.81 -35.79
C ARG A 51 -21.32 -4.11 -36.01
N ARG A 52 -20.97 -3.10 -35.20
CA ARG A 52 -19.78 -2.27 -35.38
C ARG A 52 -18.75 -2.45 -34.27
N PHE A 53 -19.12 -3.09 -33.18
CA PHE A 53 -18.23 -3.43 -32.10
C PHE A 53 -18.07 -4.95 -31.99
N GLN A 54 -16.85 -5.39 -31.98
CA GLN A 54 -16.55 -6.78 -31.62
C GLN A 54 -16.41 -6.84 -30.10
N SER A 55 -17.23 -7.66 -29.44
CA SER A 55 -17.13 -7.86 -28.02
C SER A 55 -15.90 -8.73 -27.68
N VAL A 56 -15.12 -8.28 -26.70
CA VAL A 56 -14.03 -9.02 -26.11
C VAL A 56 -14.37 -9.22 -24.64
N TYR A 57 -14.67 -10.44 -24.27
CA TYR A 57 -14.97 -10.78 -22.87
C TYR A 57 -13.68 -10.89 -22.07
N VAL A 58 -13.59 -10.08 -21.01
CA VAL A 58 -12.49 -10.12 -20.04
C VAL A 58 -13.01 -10.82 -18.78
N ALA A 59 -12.59 -12.06 -18.57
CA ALA A 59 -12.95 -12.85 -17.40
C ALA A 59 -12.18 -12.39 -16.16
N GLU A 60 -12.73 -12.69 -14.98
CA GLU A 60 -12.00 -12.55 -13.72
C GLU A 60 -10.75 -13.44 -13.75
N PRO A 61 -9.55 -12.92 -13.42
CA PRO A 61 -8.34 -13.72 -13.37
C PRO A 61 -8.36 -14.67 -12.17
N ASP A 62 -7.67 -15.79 -12.30
CA ASP A 62 -7.42 -16.71 -11.20
C ASP A 62 -6.40 -16.17 -10.20
N VAL A 63 -6.23 -16.86 -9.08
CA VAL A 63 -5.31 -16.47 -8.01
C VAL A 63 -3.85 -16.36 -8.52
N GLU A 64 -3.39 -17.28 -9.37
CA GLU A 64 -2.02 -17.28 -9.89
C GLU A 64 -1.75 -16.10 -10.82
N THR A 65 -2.70 -15.82 -11.72
CA THR A 65 -2.64 -14.64 -12.59
C THR A 65 -2.69 -13.35 -11.75
N THR A 66 -3.53 -13.31 -10.71
CA THR A 66 -3.63 -12.17 -9.79
C THR A 66 -2.30 -11.92 -9.07
N VAL A 67 -1.62 -12.96 -8.57
CA VAL A 67 -0.28 -12.82 -7.97
C VAL A 67 0.71 -12.22 -8.98
N SER A 68 0.66 -12.67 -10.24
CA SER A 68 1.53 -12.13 -11.30
C SER A 68 1.24 -10.64 -11.58
N ILE A 69 -0.02 -10.24 -11.57
CA ILE A 69 -0.45 -8.83 -11.69
C ILE A 69 0.08 -8.01 -10.50
N LEU A 70 -0.11 -8.50 -9.27
CA LEU A 70 0.37 -7.83 -8.06
C LEU A 70 1.90 -7.67 -8.05
N ARG A 71 2.66 -8.68 -8.51
CA ARG A 71 4.11 -8.58 -8.68
C ARG A 71 4.51 -7.48 -9.67
N GLY A 72 3.74 -7.35 -10.75
CA GLY A 72 3.95 -6.26 -11.72
C GLY A 72 3.64 -4.86 -11.17
N LEU A 73 2.77 -4.75 -10.19
CA LEU A 73 2.40 -3.50 -9.54
C LEU A 73 3.26 -3.18 -8.30
N LYS A 74 3.99 -4.17 -7.76
CA LYS A 74 4.75 -4.08 -6.52
C LYS A 74 5.64 -2.85 -6.45
N GLU A 75 6.50 -2.61 -7.45
CA GLU A 75 7.44 -1.48 -7.47
C GLU A 75 6.72 -0.13 -7.37
N ARG A 76 5.54 -0.01 -8.00
CA ARG A 76 4.74 1.21 -7.95
C ARG A 76 4.16 1.47 -6.57
N PHE A 77 3.65 0.42 -5.91
CA PHE A 77 3.15 0.54 -4.54
C PHE A 77 4.28 0.85 -3.55
N GLU A 78 5.41 0.16 -3.68
CA GLU A 78 6.59 0.43 -2.85
C GLU A 78 7.09 1.88 -2.99
N THR A 79 7.08 2.41 -4.22
CA THR A 79 7.48 3.80 -4.48
C THR A 79 6.44 4.79 -3.94
N PHE A 80 5.15 4.55 -4.16
CA PHE A 80 4.09 5.47 -3.77
C PHE A 80 3.91 5.56 -2.24
N HIS A 81 3.94 4.42 -1.56
CA HIS A 81 3.78 4.37 -0.11
C HIS A 81 5.11 4.48 0.65
N GLY A 82 6.23 4.22 0.01
CA GLY A 82 7.55 4.24 0.64
C GLY A 82 7.81 3.05 1.58
N VAL A 83 7.09 1.95 1.42
CA VAL A 83 7.17 0.73 2.23
C VAL A 83 7.67 -0.44 1.38
N HIS A 84 8.26 -1.46 2.03
CA HIS A 84 8.66 -2.68 1.34
C HIS A 84 7.56 -3.73 1.40
N ILE A 85 7.28 -4.41 0.27
CA ILE A 85 6.26 -5.46 0.20
C ILE A 85 6.93 -6.82 0.01
N GLN A 86 6.71 -7.73 0.94
CA GLN A 86 7.20 -9.10 0.80
C GLN A 86 6.40 -9.86 -0.26
N ASP A 87 7.06 -10.74 -1.05
CA ASP A 87 6.37 -11.55 -2.06
C ASP A 87 5.27 -12.42 -1.44
N ARG A 88 5.52 -12.93 -0.22
CA ARG A 88 4.53 -13.69 0.53
C ARG A 88 3.25 -12.89 0.81
N ALA A 89 3.35 -11.60 1.07
CA ALA A 89 2.19 -10.74 1.29
C ALA A 89 1.30 -10.64 0.04
N LEU A 90 1.91 -10.60 -1.16
CA LEU A 90 1.17 -10.58 -2.43
C LEU A 90 0.41 -11.91 -2.66
N VAL A 91 1.07 -13.03 -2.35
CA VAL A 91 0.45 -14.36 -2.45
C VAL A 91 -0.72 -14.49 -1.47
N GLU A 92 -0.53 -14.07 -0.22
CA GLU A 92 -1.58 -14.09 0.80
C GLU A 92 -2.73 -13.11 0.45
N ALA A 93 -2.43 -11.92 -0.08
CA ALA A 93 -3.45 -10.98 -0.53
C ALA A 93 -4.36 -11.59 -1.62
N ALA A 94 -3.79 -12.26 -2.61
CA ALA A 94 -4.56 -12.93 -3.66
C ALA A 94 -5.42 -14.07 -3.09
N LYS A 95 -4.84 -14.95 -2.26
CA LYS A 95 -5.53 -16.11 -1.67
C LYS A 95 -6.62 -15.73 -0.70
N LEU A 96 -6.30 -14.81 0.26
CA LEU A 96 -7.25 -14.41 1.29
C LEU A 96 -8.39 -13.56 0.72
N SER A 97 -8.10 -12.69 -0.26
CA SER A 97 -9.15 -11.93 -0.92
C SER A 97 -10.10 -12.84 -1.69
N ASP A 98 -9.58 -13.82 -2.42
CA ASP A 98 -10.40 -14.77 -3.17
C ASP A 98 -11.33 -15.54 -2.23
N ARG A 99 -10.80 -16.03 -1.12
CA ARG A 99 -11.50 -16.90 -0.17
C ARG A 99 -12.51 -16.18 0.72
N TYR A 100 -12.17 -14.97 1.19
CA TYR A 100 -12.93 -14.29 2.26
C TYR A 100 -13.68 -13.05 1.81
N ILE A 101 -13.35 -12.46 0.66
CA ILE A 101 -14.01 -11.26 0.14
C ILE A 101 -14.87 -11.61 -1.06
N SER A 102 -16.20 -11.69 -0.84
CA SER A 102 -17.17 -12.05 -1.87
C SER A 102 -17.78 -10.86 -2.62
N GLY A 103 -17.68 -9.65 -2.07
CA GLY A 103 -18.35 -8.46 -2.63
C GLY A 103 -17.64 -7.79 -3.79
N ARG A 104 -16.43 -8.22 -4.14
CA ARG A 104 -15.58 -7.68 -5.22
C ARG A 104 -14.89 -8.80 -5.97
N GLN A 105 -14.46 -8.52 -7.20
CA GLN A 105 -13.78 -9.49 -8.06
C GLN A 105 -12.26 -9.31 -8.02
N LEU A 106 -11.51 -10.37 -8.38
CA LEU A 106 -10.10 -10.28 -8.64
C LEU A 106 -9.86 -9.53 -9.97
N PRO A 107 -8.77 -8.75 -10.15
CA PRO A 107 -7.70 -8.55 -9.15
C PRO A 107 -7.98 -7.42 -8.15
N ASP A 108 -9.05 -6.63 -8.32
CA ASP A 108 -9.30 -5.38 -7.60
C ASP A 108 -9.30 -5.58 -6.07
N LYS A 109 -9.98 -6.60 -5.56
CA LYS A 109 -10.02 -6.89 -4.11
C LYS A 109 -8.64 -7.20 -3.52
N ALA A 110 -7.75 -7.82 -4.29
CA ALA A 110 -6.38 -8.11 -3.86
C ALA A 110 -5.49 -6.85 -3.93
N ILE A 111 -5.69 -6.01 -4.95
CA ILE A 111 -5.02 -4.72 -5.11
C ILE A 111 -5.38 -3.80 -3.94
N ASP A 112 -6.67 -3.68 -3.62
CA ASP A 112 -7.16 -2.87 -2.50
C ASP A 112 -6.56 -3.31 -1.16
N LEU A 113 -6.43 -4.63 -0.93
CA LEU A 113 -5.78 -5.15 0.28
C LEU A 113 -4.30 -4.75 0.39
N VAL A 114 -3.57 -4.83 -0.70
CA VAL A 114 -2.15 -4.44 -0.73
C VAL A 114 -2.02 -2.93 -0.51
N ASP A 115 -2.87 -2.13 -1.16
CA ASP A 115 -2.88 -0.67 -0.99
C ASP A 115 -3.17 -0.27 0.46
N GLU A 116 -4.20 -0.85 1.08
CA GLU A 116 -4.56 -0.61 2.48
C GLU A 116 -3.45 -1.04 3.44
N ALA A 117 -2.81 -2.19 3.19
CA ALA A 117 -1.68 -2.66 3.99
C ALA A 117 -0.49 -1.70 3.92
N CYS A 118 -0.17 -1.23 2.72
CA CYS A 118 0.88 -0.24 2.52
C CYS A 118 0.56 1.09 3.22
N ALA A 119 -0.68 1.58 3.10
CA ALA A 119 -1.13 2.80 3.74
C ALA A 119 -1.09 2.69 5.27
N ARG A 120 -1.46 1.54 5.83
CA ARG A 120 -1.41 1.25 7.26
C ARG A 120 0.02 1.28 7.80
N ILE A 121 0.94 0.56 7.14
CA ILE A 121 2.36 0.56 7.52
C ILE A 121 2.95 1.96 7.40
N LYS A 122 2.68 2.69 6.32
CA LYS A 122 3.10 4.10 6.17
C LYS A 122 2.60 4.97 7.32
N THR A 123 1.35 4.82 7.70
CA THR A 123 0.77 5.57 8.83
C THR A 123 1.46 5.20 10.15
N GLN A 124 1.82 3.93 10.34
CA GLN A 124 2.59 3.46 11.51
C GLN A 124 4.01 4.05 11.51
N LEU A 125 4.69 4.07 10.35
CA LEU A 125 6.02 4.69 10.18
C LEU A 125 6.00 6.20 10.48
N ASP A 126 4.95 6.89 10.05
CA ASP A 126 4.80 8.33 10.28
C ASP A 126 4.33 8.67 11.69
N SER A 127 3.69 7.73 12.37
CA SER A 127 3.18 7.91 13.73
C SER A 127 4.25 7.59 14.77
N MET A 128 4.13 8.22 15.94
CA MET A 128 5.01 7.94 17.07
C MET A 128 4.69 6.54 17.66
N PRO A 129 5.71 5.70 17.97
CA PRO A 129 5.49 4.42 18.63
C PRO A 129 4.67 4.55 19.91
N THR A 130 3.75 3.60 20.14
CA THR A 130 2.84 3.61 21.29
C THR A 130 3.58 3.69 22.62
N ASP A 131 4.72 3.02 22.71
CA ASP A 131 5.55 3.00 23.93
C ASP A 131 6.13 4.38 24.22
N LEU A 132 6.61 5.08 23.18
CA LEU A 132 7.13 6.43 23.32
C LEU A 132 6.01 7.42 23.69
N ASP A 133 4.83 7.32 23.06
CA ASP A 133 3.68 8.16 23.40
C ASP A 133 3.23 7.93 24.87
N THR A 134 3.18 6.67 25.32
CA THR A 134 2.84 6.36 26.73
C THR A 134 3.86 6.90 27.70
N MET A 135 5.17 6.82 27.40
CA MET A 135 6.22 7.44 28.20
C MET A 135 6.09 8.95 28.26
N LEU A 136 5.87 9.62 27.12
CA LEU A 136 5.70 11.07 27.05
C LEU A 136 4.44 11.53 27.81
N ARG A 137 3.35 10.76 27.77
CA ARG A 137 2.16 11.05 28.58
C ARG A 137 2.44 10.92 30.08
N LYS A 138 3.22 9.90 30.50
CA LYS A 138 3.66 9.75 31.88
C LYS A 138 4.54 10.92 32.32
N VAL A 139 5.52 11.32 31.50
CA VAL A 139 6.37 12.50 31.76
C VAL A 139 5.53 13.73 31.98
N ARG A 140 4.57 13.99 31.07
CA ARG A 140 3.67 15.16 31.19
C ARG A 140 2.82 15.14 32.45
N ARG A 141 2.34 13.95 32.86
CA ARG A 141 1.56 13.76 34.08
C ARG A 141 2.40 14.05 35.32
N LEU A 142 3.62 13.52 35.39
CA LEU A 142 4.54 13.77 36.50
C LEU A 142 5.00 15.23 36.54
N GLU A 143 5.14 15.92 35.42
CA GLU A 143 5.43 17.34 35.37
C GLU A 143 4.29 18.19 35.99
N ILE A 144 3.05 17.81 35.72
CA ILE A 144 1.88 18.46 36.32
C ILE A 144 1.85 18.22 37.82
N GLU A 145 2.08 16.96 38.26
CA GLU A 145 2.15 16.58 39.68
C GLU A 145 3.26 17.34 40.38
N ALA A 146 4.46 17.39 39.82
CA ALA A 146 5.58 18.15 40.39
C ALA A 146 5.27 19.64 40.57
N LYS A 147 4.59 20.25 39.56
CA LYS A 147 4.17 21.67 39.64
C LYS A 147 3.11 21.91 40.73
N ALA A 148 2.21 20.96 40.91
CA ALA A 148 1.20 21.02 41.98
C ALA A 148 1.84 20.92 43.37
N LEU A 149 2.73 19.93 43.58
CA LEU A 149 3.44 19.74 44.86
C LEU A 149 4.32 20.93 45.23
N VAL A 150 4.94 21.58 44.26
CA VAL A 150 5.70 22.82 44.50
C VAL A 150 4.81 23.97 44.96
N LYS A 151 3.56 24.05 44.50
CA LYS A 151 2.60 25.10 44.92
C LYS A 151 2.04 24.86 46.32
N GLU A 152 1.87 23.59 46.69
CA GLU A 152 1.23 23.20 47.95
C GLU A 152 2.20 23.15 49.13
N ASN A 153 3.52 23.13 48.88
CA ASN A 153 4.61 23.17 49.91
C ASN A 153 4.51 22.13 51.03
N HIS A 154 3.83 20.98 50.82
CA HIS A 154 3.47 20.06 51.92
C HIS A 154 4.18 18.70 51.87
N ASP A 155 4.88 18.28 50.79
CA ASP A 155 5.49 16.96 50.71
C ASP A 155 6.82 16.95 49.95
N GLU A 156 7.88 17.39 50.62
CA GLU A 156 9.24 17.43 50.04
C GLU A 156 9.73 16.03 49.60
N LYS A 157 9.39 14.98 50.34
CA LYS A 157 9.81 13.61 49.99
C LYS A 157 9.17 13.15 48.71
N ARG A 158 7.87 13.35 48.58
CA ARG A 158 7.13 13.00 47.35
C ARG A 158 7.63 13.81 46.16
N LEU A 159 7.96 15.09 46.34
CA LEU A 159 8.52 15.93 45.31
C LEU A 159 9.88 15.41 44.82
N GLU A 160 10.76 14.94 45.71
CA GLU A 160 12.04 14.33 45.36
C GLU A 160 11.88 13.03 44.57
N GLU A 161 10.94 12.16 45.00
CA GLU A 161 10.62 10.92 44.28
C GLU A 161 10.15 11.21 42.86
N VAL A 162 9.17 12.11 42.71
CA VAL A 162 8.62 12.50 41.42
C VAL A 162 9.70 13.12 40.51
N ARG A 163 10.61 13.92 41.08
CA ARG A 163 11.73 14.49 40.29
C ARG A 163 12.71 13.41 39.84
N ARG A 164 13.02 12.41 40.63
CA ARG A 164 13.88 11.28 40.25
C ARG A 164 13.23 10.45 39.15
N GLU A 165 11.97 10.09 39.32
CA GLU A 165 11.20 9.33 38.33
C GLU A 165 11.08 10.12 37.00
N LEU A 166 10.84 11.41 37.09
CA LEU A 166 10.76 12.32 35.94
C LEU A 166 12.11 12.42 35.20
N ALA A 167 13.23 12.49 35.94
CA ALA A 167 14.56 12.54 35.34
C ALA A 167 14.89 11.24 34.58
N GLN A 168 14.56 10.07 35.19
CA GLN A 168 14.73 8.77 34.54
C GLN A 168 13.89 8.64 33.28
N LEU A 169 12.56 8.89 33.39
CA LEU A 169 11.64 8.78 32.25
C LEU A 169 11.99 9.77 31.12
N ARG A 170 12.47 10.96 31.45
CA ARG A 170 12.97 11.91 30.42
C ARG A 170 14.20 11.40 29.71
N SER A 171 15.14 10.79 30.43
CA SER A 171 16.33 10.19 29.82
C SER A 171 15.93 9.03 28.87
N ASP A 172 15.06 8.14 29.34
CA ASP A 172 14.61 6.98 28.58
C ASP A 172 13.78 7.38 27.35
N SER A 173 12.88 8.35 27.52
CA SER A 173 12.08 8.87 26.42
C SER A 173 12.92 9.64 25.40
N ALA A 174 13.96 10.35 25.83
CA ALA A 174 14.88 11.04 24.92
C ALA A 174 15.72 10.06 24.11
N ALA A 175 16.21 8.98 24.75
CA ALA A 175 16.97 7.92 24.07
C ALA A 175 16.09 7.18 23.03
N MET A 176 14.84 6.84 23.42
CA MET A 176 13.90 6.18 22.51
C MET A 176 13.48 7.10 21.35
N LYS A 177 13.25 8.38 21.64
CA LYS A 177 12.93 9.39 20.64
C LYS A 177 14.06 9.57 19.62
N ALA A 178 15.30 9.64 20.09
CA ALA A 178 16.47 9.75 19.21
C ALA A 178 16.62 8.52 18.29
N LYS A 179 16.37 7.30 18.80
CA LYS A 179 16.34 6.09 17.99
C LYS A 179 15.24 6.15 16.92
N TRP A 180 14.03 6.49 17.32
CA TRP A 180 12.90 6.62 16.39
C TRP A 180 13.13 7.68 15.31
N GLU A 181 13.68 8.84 15.67
CA GLU A 181 14.03 9.89 14.71
C GLU A 181 15.11 9.43 13.71
N ALA A 182 16.11 8.66 14.17
CA ALA A 182 17.14 8.08 13.31
C ALA A 182 16.58 7.02 12.35
N GLU A 183 15.70 6.13 12.83
CA GLU A 183 15.01 5.14 12.01
C GLU A 183 14.11 5.82 10.97
N LYS A 184 13.35 6.83 11.36
CA LYS A 184 12.50 7.61 10.45
C LYS A 184 13.32 8.33 9.37
N GLU A 185 14.48 8.87 9.72
CA GLU A 185 15.37 9.53 8.74
C GLU A 185 15.94 8.52 7.74
N SER A 186 16.31 7.31 8.18
CA SER A 186 16.82 6.26 7.28
C SER A 186 15.74 5.78 6.33
N ALA A 187 14.50 5.53 6.82
CA ALA A 187 13.36 5.16 6.01
C ALA A 187 13.04 6.24 4.95
N GLN A 188 13.05 7.52 5.34
CA GLN A 188 12.85 8.62 4.39
C GLN A 188 13.93 8.67 3.30
N LYS A 189 15.19 8.39 3.63
CA LYS A 189 16.28 8.29 2.64
C LYS A 189 16.03 7.17 1.64
N ALA A 190 15.56 6.01 2.10
CA ALA A 190 15.21 4.89 1.24
C ALA A 190 14.06 5.24 0.27
N VAL A 191 13.03 5.93 0.74
CA VAL A 191 11.91 6.41 -0.09
C VAL A 191 12.42 7.35 -1.18
N VAL A 192 13.21 8.36 -0.83
CA VAL A 192 13.77 9.33 -1.79
C VAL A 192 14.67 8.63 -2.84
N LEU A 193 15.41 7.60 -2.44
CA LEU A 193 16.23 6.82 -3.39
C LEU A 193 15.34 6.01 -4.35
N ARG A 194 14.25 5.41 -3.89
CA ARG A 194 13.28 4.69 -4.75
C ARG A 194 12.62 5.64 -5.75
N GLU A 195 12.19 6.83 -5.32
CA GLU A 195 11.64 7.85 -6.22
C GLU A 195 12.64 8.28 -7.31
N LYS A 196 13.93 8.43 -6.94
CA LYS A 196 14.98 8.76 -7.91
C LYS A 196 15.20 7.63 -8.92
N ILE A 197 15.18 6.38 -8.47
CA ILE A 197 15.31 5.20 -9.34
C ILE A 197 14.14 5.16 -10.34
N GLU A 198 12.91 5.35 -9.88
CA GLU A 198 11.71 5.37 -10.72
C GLU A 198 11.78 6.51 -11.75
N ALA A 199 12.14 7.71 -11.31
CA ALA A 199 12.32 8.85 -12.20
C ALA A 199 13.42 8.61 -13.23
N ALA A 200 14.51 7.93 -12.87
CA ALA A 200 15.58 7.55 -13.80
C ALA A 200 15.10 6.50 -14.81
N LYS A 201 14.35 5.47 -14.37
CA LYS A 201 13.72 4.47 -15.26
C LYS A 201 12.78 5.13 -16.28
N LEU A 202 11.92 6.05 -15.81
CA LEU A 202 11.01 6.78 -16.71
C LEU A 202 11.76 7.67 -17.72
N ARG A 203 12.87 8.30 -17.31
CA ARG A 203 13.73 9.08 -18.25
C ARG A 203 14.38 8.16 -19.27
N MET A 204 14.88 7.02 -18.85
CA MET A 204 15.47 6.01 -19.73
C MET A 204 14.45 5.53 -20.79
N GLU A 205 13.22 5.18 -20.38
CA GLU A 205 12.16 4.77 -21.31
C GLU A 205 11.78 5.88 -22.31
N ARG A 206 11.78 7.14 -21.88
CA ARG A 206 11.52 8.28 -22.80
C ARG A 206 12.68 8.44 -23.79
N ALA A 207 13.92 8.37 -23.33
CA ALA A 207 15.09 8.45 -24.17
C ALA A 207 15.13 7.30 -25.21
N GLU A 208 14.74 6.08 -24.82
CA GLU A 208 14.60 4.95 -25.76
C GLU A 208 13.49 5.20 -26.82
N ARG A 209 12.35 5.74 -26.43
CA ARG A 209 11.26 6.09 -27.36
C ARG A 209 11.64 7.19 -28.34
N ASP A 210 12.46 8.14 -27.88
CA ASP A 210 12.96 9.27 -28.69
C ASP A 210 14.23 8.91 -29.46
N TYR A 211 14.64 7.61 -29.43
CA TYR A 211 15.86 7.09 -30.08
C TYR A 211 17.16 7.76 -29.61
N ASN A 212 17.16 8.38 -28.42
CA ASN A 212 18.34 8.93 -27.78
C ASN A 212 19.11 7.85 -26.98
N LEU A 213 19.77 6.95 -27.72
CA LEU A 213 20.45 5.79 -27.15
C LEU A 213 21.63 6.16 -26.24
N THR A 214 22.22 7.33 -26.46
CA THR A 214 23.36 7.82 -25.65
C THR A 214 22.89 8.13 -24.24
N GLU A 215 21.83 8.92 -24.10
CA GLU A 215 21.23 9.27 -22.80
C GLU A 215 20.65 8.03 -22.09
N ALA A 216 19.99 7.14 -22.83
CA ALA A 216 19.50 5.89 -22.29
C ALA A 216 20.64 5.01 -21.71
N ALA A 217 21.78 4.94 -22.41
CA ALA A 217 22.95 4.21 -21.96
C ALA A 217 23.62 4.85 -20.71
N GLU A 218 23.72 6.17 -20.64
CA GLU A 218 24.26 6.89 -19.49
C GLU A 218 23.41 6.64 -18.24
N ILE A 219 22.08 6.68 -18.36
CA ILE A 219 21.18 6.39 -17.24
C ILE A 219 21.31 4.92 -16.83
N LYS A 220 21.26 3.99 -17.78
CA LYS A 220 21.25 2.54 -17.53
C LYS A 220 22.52 2.03 -16.91
N TYR A 221 23.67 2.48 -17.37
CA TYR A 221 24.98 1.98 -16.94
C TYR A 221 25.71 2.90 -15.96
N GLY A 222 25.27 4.16 -15.83
CA GLY A 222 25.93 5.15 -15.00
C GLY A 222 25.14 5.57 -13.77
N GLU A 223 23.88 5.96 -13.93
CA GLU A 223 23.05 6.54 -12.85
C GLU A 223 22.31 5.44 -12.05
N LEU A 224 21.61 4.54 -12.72
CA LEU A 224 20.81 3.48 -12.08
C LEU A 224 21.61 2.58 -11.15
N PRO A 225 22.80 2.02 -11.54
CA PRO A 225 23.55 1.15 -10.66
C PRO A 225 24.01 1.84 -9.38
N LYS A 226 24.34 3.13 -9.44
CA LYS A 226 24.75 3.91 -8.27
C LYS A 226 23.61 4.14 -7.29
N LEU A 227 22.40 4.40 -7.82
CA LEU A 227 21.21 4.58 -7.00
C LEU A 227 20.77 3.26 -6.37
N GLU A 228 20.83 2.16 -7.10
CA GLU A 228 20.53 0.81 -6.60
C GLU A 228 21.52 0.36 -5.51
N GLU A 229 22.82 0.63 -5.69
CA GLU A 229 23.84 0.36 -4.68
C GLU A 229 23.62 1.20 -3.41
N ALA A 230 23.27 2.48 -3.58
CA ALA A 230 22.94 3.36 -2.45
C ALA A 230 21.69 2.87 -1.69
N LEU A 231 20.66 2.43 -2.41
CA LEU A 231 19.46 1.85 -1.81
C LEU A 231 19.78 0.57 -1.05
N LYS A 232 20.61 -0.32 -1.65
CA LYS A 232 21.01 -1.57 -1.01
C LYS A 232 21.77 -1.32 0.29
N LYS A 233 22.69 -0.37 0.31
CA LYS A 233 23.43 0.03 1.53
C LYS A 233 22.52 0.61 2.60
N ALA A 234 21.53 1.42 2.21
CA ALA A 234 20.53 1.95 3.13
C ALA A 234 19.70 0.82 3.77
N MET A 235 19.24 -0.15 2.97
CA MET A 235 18.47 -1.30 3.46
C MET A 235 19.30 -2.28 4.32
N GLU A 236 20.58 -2.44 4.05
CA GLU A 236 21.48 -3.27 4.87
C GLU A 236 21.70 -2.64 6.25
N ALA A 237 21.88 -1.32 6.31
CA ALA A 237 21.99 -0.57 7.56
C ALA A 237 20.73 -0.66 8.45
N GLU A 238 19.55 -0.75 7.83
CA GLU A 238 18.29 -0.95 8.54
C GLU A 238 18.17 -2.36 9.16
N ARG A 239 18.68 -3.39 8.49
CA ARG A 239 18.61 -4.78 8.98
C ARG A 239 19.47 -5.05 10.21
N GLU A 240 20.56 -4.34 10.40
CA GLU A 240 21.46 -4.48 11.55
C GLU A 240 20.93 -3.78 12.81
N GLY A 241 20.00 -2.85 12.68
CA GLY A 241 19.28 -2.20 13.77
C GLY A 241 18.11 -3.06 14.24
N ASN A 242 17.94 -3.18 15.57
CA ASN A 242 16.73 -3.77 16.17
C ASN A 242 15.58 -2.78 15.93
N SER A 243 14.95 -2.83 14.75
CA SER A 243 13.94 -1.85 14.32
C SER A 243 12.71 -1.92 15.24
N LEU A 244 12.31 -0.77 15.78
CA LEU A 244 11.09 -0.60 16.59
C LEU A 244 9.84 -0.63 15.71
N ILE A 245 9.98 -0.56 14.38
CA ILE A 245 8.90 -0.39 13.43
C ILE A 245 8.99 -1.47 12.34
N SER A 246 7.88 -2.15 12.06
CA SER A 246 7.78 -3.06 10.93
C SER A 246 7.68 -2.24 9.64
N GLU A 247 8.75 -2.21 8.86
CA GLU A 247 8.82 -1.43 7.59
C GLU A 247 8.36 -2.22 6.38
N SER A 248 8.00 -3.48 6.56
CA SER A 248 7.59 -4.35 5.47
C SER A 248 6.18 -4.88 5.65
N VAL A 249 5.40 -4.83 4.57
CA VAL A 249 4.11 -5.51 4.48
C VAL A 249 4.38 -7.01 4.41
N ASN A 250 3.89 -7.74 5.40
CA ASN A 250 3.96 -9.20 5.48
C ASN A 250 2.56 -9.84 5.35
N GLY A 251 2.50 -11.18 5.33
CA GLY A 251 1.23 -11.91 5.22
C GLY A 251 0.31 -11.73 6.44
N GLU A 252 0.86 -11.47 7.62
CA GLU A 252 0.10 -11.26 8.86
C GLU A 252 -0.65 -9.93 8.82
N GLU A 253 -0.03 -8.87 8.28
CA GLU A 253 -0.68 -7.57 8.07
C GLU A 253 -1.86 -7.69 7.10
N ILE A 254 -1.69 -8.42 5.99
CA ILE A 254 -2.78 -8.71 5.05
C ILE A 254 -3.91 -9.46 5.75
N ALA A 255 -3.60 -10.51 6.51
CA ALA A 255 -4.60 -11.27 7.24
C ALA A 255 -5.33 -10.43 8.31
N ALA A 256 -4.63 -9.50 8.96
CA ALA A 256 -5.24 -8.58 9.93
C ALA A 256 -6.26 -7.65 9.27
N ILE A 257 -5.97 -7.13 8.07
CA ILE A 257 -6.90 -6.27 7.32
C ILE A 257 -8.11 -7.06 6.83
N VAL A 258 -7.89 -8.27 6.30
CA VAL A 258 -9.01 -9.14 5.90
C VAL A 258 -9.91 -9.47 7.09
N ALA A 259 -9.32 -9.71 8.28
CA ALA A 259 -10.07 -9.94 9.50
C ALA A 259 -10.90 -8.71 9.92
N GLU A 260 -10.36 -7.52 9.77
CA GLU A 260 -11.06 -6.26 10.05
C GLU A 260 -12.24 -6.05 9.09
N TRP A 261 -12.06 -6.31 7.79
CA TRP A 261 -13.11 -6.15 6.78
C TRP A 261 -14.22 -7.21 6.87
N THR A 262 -13.84 -8.45 7.21
CA THR A 262 -14.79 -9.59 7.20
C THR A 262 -15.34 -9.93 8.59
N GLY A 263 -14.69 -9.46 9.66
CA GLY A 263 -15.00 -9.85 11.03
C GLY A 263 -14.53 -11.26 11.42
N ILE A 264 -13.75 -11.95 10.55
CA ILE A 264 -13.26 -13.31 10.81
C ILE A 264 -11.92 -13.23 11.53
N PRO A 265 -11.70 -13.94 12.67
CA PRO A 265 -10.44 -13.87 13.42
C PRO A 265 -9.22 -14.32 12.59
N VAL A 266 -8.10 -13.60 12.69
CA VAL A 266 -6.83 -13.86 11.97
C VAL A 266 -6.34 -15.29 12.14
N LYS A 267 -6.43 -15.86 13.36
CA LYS A 267 -6.03 -17.24 13.64
C LYS A 267 -6.69 -18.28 12.74
N LYS A 268 -7.96 -18.03 12.35
CA LYS A 268 -8.70 -18.92 11.43
C LYS A 268 -8.25 -18.80 9.98
N MET A 269 -7.57 -17.72 9.62
CA MET A 269 -7.11 -17.45 8.26
C MET A 269 -5.69 -17.97 7.99
N THR A 270 -4.83 -17.93 9.03
CA THR A 270 -3.41 -18.27 8.92
C THR A 270 -3.10 -19.75 9.23
N GLU A 271 -4.02 -20.44 9.89
CA GLU A 271 -3.88 -21.89 10.13
C GLU A 271 -4.09 -22.67 8.82
N ASP A 272 -3.10 -23.51 8.49
CA ASP A 272 -3.20 -24.42 7.35
C ASP A 272 -4.33 -25.43 7.62
N GLU A 273 -5.19 -25.65 6.61
CA GLU A 273 -6.33 -26.59 6.74
C GLU A 273 -5.88 -28.00 7.17
N GLY A 274 -4.68 -28.40 6.75
CA GLY A 274 -4.07 -29.65 7.17
C GLY A 274 -3.80 -29.71 8.67
N GLN A 275 -3.33 -28.63 9.27
CA GLN A 275 -3.09 -28.56 10.73
C GLN A 275 -4.41 -28.52 11.52
N ARG A 276 -5.42 -27.81 11.02
CA ARG A 276 -6.75 -27.79 11.63
C ARG A 276 -7.43 -29.16 11.63
N LEU A 277 -7.28 -29.92 10.56
CA LEU A 277 -7.81 -31.28 10.49
C LEU A 277 -7.08 -32.24 11.42
N LEU A 278 -5.76 -32.08 11.62
CA LEU A 278 -4.97 -32.85 12.55
C LEU A 278 -5.33 -32.61 14.03
N HIS A 279 -5.73 -31.39 14.36
CA HIS A 279 -6.12 -31.01 15.74
C HIS A 279 -7.65 -31.02 15.96
N MET A 280 -8.43 -31.46 15.00
CA MET A 280 -9.90 -31.46 15.10
C MET A 280 -10.42 -32.43 16.16
N GLU A 281 -9.69 -33.53 16.42
CA GLU A 281 -10.01 -34.47 17.50
C GLU A 281 -9.78 -33.90 18.91
N GLU A 282 -8.86 -32.95 19.07
CA GLU A 282 -8.59 -32.27 20.34
C GLU A 282 -9.58 -31.13 20.63
N LEU A 283 -10.31 -30.67 19.61
CA LEU A 283 -11.27 -29.56 19.69
C LEU A 283 -12.73 -30.02 19.84
N LEU A 284 -12.99 -31.33 19.69
CA LEU A 284 -14.30 -31.99 19.93
C LEU A 284 -14.34 -32.64 21.30
#